data_5a35fabee48538faead5ed656e6cb167
#
_entry.id   5a35fabee48538faead5ed656e6cb167
#
_cell.length_a   1.000
_cell.length_b   1.000
_cell.length_c   1.000
_cell.angle_alpha   90.00
_cell.angle_beta   90.00
_cell.angle_gamma   90.00
#
_symmetry.space_group_name_H-M   'P 1'
#
loop_
_entity.id
_entity.type
_entity.pdbx_description
1 polymer ?
#
loop_
_entity_poly.entity_id
_entity_poly.type
_entity_poly.pdbx_seq_one_letter_code
_entity_poly.pdbx_strand_id
1 'polypeptide(L)'
;MKGNRALKKQIIGIFLIMVIGSVAFAGISNYSFRMNGLGKELLDFTSDEYSDIYYNPYYINKVEGTRIFSNLSNLNGVMPASFAATDINLLRNTLYPTNLIGGIGEWKGNKVGAIYSTSGFSLKLRNEHSSSSVYNGLNLNTDSGDFETKGVLGGRDVNLFYGNQNYGFLLKFSTFSSGIMSTENDESIEYTETGQTESKWTDKDEYGMMNNTYFMGISAGKVEKTENGKISKSAGIEPAFLNVSIKDVSNYLSQYFEMNDIDGYENDYDNSESISVSGWSAFGRYRERTFLNENSMASKVLNISASWVPFSWTSRNYELYESWDADWENESFQHTFNESKQENEISGSAFIINATGGYGRELSFPETNTKLILGAKLKYFFVYFNGTDEPDVTKDTYYRVYPNASNDNNDYGYESTTNNNESIEIAGQSHILGFNFPIGVETKVSKKLTLRLGANTLMPLFGFGNIEFSETDEPNSYYSKVTHGPDKGDINEQTDDLPTYNSSDKSSITSSNANLNSYSVGLGWEINENLQLDILHFSRLTDLGTWWFSLGIKL
;
A
#
# COMPACT_ATOMS: atom_id res chain seq x y z
N MET A 1 6.15 -6.94 30.34
CA MET A 1 6.66 -6.18 29.17
C MET A 1 7.37 -7.01 28.09
N LYS A 2 8.09 -8.12 28.39
CA LYS A 2 8.77 -8.94 27.36
C LYS A 2 7.87 -9.59 26.28
N GLY A 3 6.60 -9.88 26.57
CA GLY A 3 5.69 -10.52 25.59
C GLY A 3 5.23 -9.63 24.43
N ASN A 4 5.15 -8.32 24.64
CA ASN A 4 4.73 -7.36 23.58
C ASN A 4 5.84 -7.10 22.55
N ARG A 5 7.11 -7.21 22.93
CA ARG A 5 8.26 -6.98 22.03
C ARG A 5 8.41 -8.09 20.99
N ALA A 6 8.28 -9.36 21.39
CA ALA A 6 8.36 -10.49 20.44
C ALA A 6 7.24 -10.43 19.39
N LEU A 7 6.03 -10.01 19.79
CA LEU A 7 4.90 -9.84 18.88
C LEU A 7 5.13 -8.66 17.91
N LYS A 8 5.66 -7.53 18.40
CA LYS A 8 6.06 -6.38 17.56
C LYS A 8 7.09 -6.79 16.50
N LYS A 9 8.16 -7.50 16.90
CA LYS A 9 9.21 -8.00 15.98
C LYS A 9 8.64 -8.90 14.87
N GLN A 10 7.71 -9.80 15.21
CA GLN A 10 7.05 -10.68 14.24
C GLN A 10 6.11 -9.92 13.30
N ILE A 11 5.35 -8.96 13.81
CA ILE A 11 4.45 -8.12 13.02
C ILE A 11 5.26 -7.24 12.05
N ILE A 12 6.35 -6.64 12.48
CA ILE A 12 7.25 -5.84 11.63
C ILE A 12 7.84 -6.71 10.52
N GLY A 13 8.33 -7.90 10.83
CA GLY A 13 8.88 -8.83 9.83
C GLY A 13 7.84 -9.26 8.79
N ILE A 14 6.64 -9.62 9.22
CA ILE A 14 5.53 -9.99 8.31
C ILE A 14 5.07 -8.77 7.50
N PHE A 15 4.97 -7.60 8.13
CA PHE A 15 4.57 -6.37 7.47
C PHE A 15 5.60 -5.92 6.43
N LEU A 16 6.90 -5.96 6.75
CA LEU A 16 7.99 -5.71 5.80
C LEU A 16 7.94 -6.65 4.60
N ILE A 17 7.71 -7.95 4.80
CA ILE A 17 7.55 -8.92 3.72
C ILE A 17 6.32 -8.58 2.87
N MET A 18 5.20 -8.18 3.49
CA MET A 18 3.99 -7.76 2.76
C MET A 18 4.18 -6.45 2.00
N VAL A 19 4.83 -5.45 2.59
CA VAL A 19 5.10 -4.15 1.95
C VAL A 19 6.11 -4.32 0.80
N ILE A 20 7.23 -5.00 1.03
CA ILE A 20 8.22 -5.28 0.00
C ILE A 20 7.59 -6.12 -1.13
N GLY A 21 6.77 -7.12 -0.79
CA GLY A 21 6.00 -7.89 -1.74
C GLY A 21 5.02 -7.01 -2.54
N SER A 22 4.30 -6.10 -1.89
CA SER A 22 3.35 -5.21 -2.56
C SER A 22 4.01 -4.21 -3.50
N VAL A 23 5.16 -3.65 -3.13
CA VAL A 23 5.97 -2.78 -4.01
C VAL A 23 6.50 -3.53 -5.23
N ALA A 24 6.95 -4.77 -5.03
CA ALA A 24 7.41 -5.63 -6.13
C ALA A 24 6.29 -6.07 -7.09
N PHE A 25 5.03 -6.07 -6.63
CA PHE A 25 3.86 -6.56 -7.39
C PHE A 25 2.84 -5.47 -7.77
N ALA A 26 2.98 -4.24 -7.28
CA ALA A 26 2.02 -3.14 -7.48
C ALA A 26 2.12 -2.46 -8.86
N GLY A 27 2.37 -3.21 -9.91
CA GLY A 27 2.10 -2.73 -11.26
C GLY A 27 0.60 -2.77 -11.51
N ILE A 28 -0.07 -1.61 -11.74
CA ILE A 28 -1.44 -1.60 -12.25
C ILE A 28 -1.44 -2.43 -13.53
N SER A 29 -2.41 -3.35 -13.63
CA SER A 29 -2.47 -4.31 -14.72
C SER A 29 -2.69 -3.62 -16.07
N ASN A 30 -1.66 -3.55 -16.89
CA ASN A 30 -1.68 -3.00 -18.25
C ASN A 30 -2.09 -4.07 -19.29
N TYR A 31 -3.02 -4.95 -18.92
CA TYR A 31 -3.52 -6.00 -19.80
C TYR A 31 -4.85 -5.60 -20.44
N SER A 32 -5.03 -5.98 -21.70
CA SER A 32 -6.33 -5.85 -22.36
C SER A 32 -7.38 -6.73 -21.69
N PHE A 33 -8.65 -6.43 -21.91
CA PHE A 33 -9.72 -7.31 -21.47
C PHE A 33 -9.68 -8.68 -22.18
N ARG A 34 -9.16 -8.74 -23.40
CA ARG A 34 -8.89 -10.00 -24.07
C ARG A 34 -7.90 -10.85 -23.26
N MET A 35 -6.78 -10.28 -22.84
CA MET A 35 -5.77 -11.00 -22.03
C MET A 35 -6.26 -11.33 -20.63
N ASN A 36 -7.06 -10.47 -20.02
CA ASN A 36 -7.68 -10.77 -18.73
C ASN A 36 -8.67 -11.94 -18.85
N GLY A 37 -9.43 -12.07 -19.95
CA GLY A 37 -10.35 -13.17 -20.22
C GLY A 37 -9.65 -14.50 -20.56
N LEU A 38 -8.48 -14.45 -21.16
CA LEU A 38 -7.63 -15.62 -21.44
C LEU A 38 -6.75 -16.01 -20.25
N GLY A 39 -6.47 -15.08 -19.33
CA GLY A 39 -5.47 -15.19 -18.28
C GLY A 39 -4.16 -14.48 -18.66
N LYS A 40 -3.79 -13.48 -17.84
CA LYS A 40 -2.63 -12.58 -18.09
C LYS A 40 -1.30 -13.32 -18.28
N GLU A 41 -1.15 -14.47 -17.66
CA GLU A 41 0.07 -15.28 -17.78
C GLU A 41 0.32 -15.83 -19.21
N LEU A 42 -0.72 -15.80 -20.06
CA LEU A 42 -0.63 -16.22 -21.45
C LEU A 42 -0.10 -15.15 -22.39
N LEU A 43 0.05 -13.89 -21.94
CA LEU A 43 0.63 -12.81 -22.75
C LEU A 43 2.01 -13.17 -23.31
N ASP A 44 2.79 -13.94 -22.56
CA ASP A 44 4.11 -14.39 -23.00
C ASP A 44 4.04 -15.30 -24.23
N PHE A 45 2.92 -16.00 -24.43
CA PHE A 45 2.78 -17.07 -25.43
C PHE A 45 1.82 -16.72 -26.57
N THR A 46 0.99 -15.69 -26.42
CA THR A 46 0.12 -15.18 -27.47
C THR A 46 0.36 -13.70 -27.74
N SER A 47 -0.21 -13.14 -28.78
CA SER A 47 -0.11 -11.73 -29.10
C SER A 47 -1.38 -10.99 -28.79
N ASP A 48 -1.24 -9.78 -28.27
CA ASP A 48 -2.34 -8.87 -27.99
C ASP A 48 -1.89 -7.42 -28.24
N GLU A 49 -2.59 -6.73 -29.15
CA GLU A 49 -2.17 -5.41 -29.61
C GLU A 49 -1.94 -4.41 -28.46
N TYR A 50 -2.88 -4.35 -27.51
CA TYR A 50 -2.80 -3.43 -26.37
C TYR A 50 -1.74 -3.86 -25.34
N SER A 51 -1.75 -5.11 -24.92
CA SER A 51 -0.85 -5.61 -23.86
C SER A 51 0.59 -5.73 -24.35
N ASP A 52 0.81 -6.02 -25.63
CA ASP A 52 2.14 -6.14 -26.22
C ASP A 52 2.92 -4.80 -26.18
N ILE A 53 2.26 -3.63 -26.29
CA ILE A 53 2.95 -2.33 -26.20
C ILE A 53 3.52 -2.05 -24.81
N TYR A 54 2.91 -2.57 -23.75
CA TYR A 54 3.45 -2.49 -22.38
C TYR A 54 4.52 -3.55 -22.12
N TYR A 55 4.41 -4.70 -22.76
CA TYR A 55 5.44 -5.73 -22.68
C TYR A 55 6.73 -5.30 -23.37
N ASN A 56 6.61 -4.73 -24.55
CA ASN A 56 7.70 -4.17 -25.33
C ASN A 56 7.21 -2.94 -26.12
N PRO A 57 7.65 -1.73 -25.77
CA PRO A 57 7.18 -0.48 -26.38
C PRO A 57 7.34 -0.41 -27.92
N TYR A 58 8.24 -1.21 -28.53
CA TYR A 58 8.37 -1.28 -29.98
C TYR A 58 7.04 -1.67 -30.66
N TYR A 59 6.18 -2.44 -30.00
CA TYR A 59 4.92 -2.90 -30.62
C TYR A 59 3.95 -1.75 -30.91
N ILE A 60 4.16 -0.53 -30.41
CA ILE A 60 3.41 0.65 -30.86
C ILE A 60 3.54 0.84 -32.38
N ASN A 61 4.70 0.48 -32.97
CA ASN A 61 4.95 0.59 -34.42
C ASN A 61 4.12 -0.44 -35.24
N LYS A 62 3.53 -1.43 -34.58
CA LYS A 62 2.70 -2.47 -35.20
C LYS A 62 1.22 -2.16 -35.13
N VAL A 63 0.84 -1.12 -34.38
CA VAL A 63 -0.54 -0.64 -34.32
C VAL A 63 -0.92 -0.03 -35.66
N GLU A 64 -1.90 -0.65 -36.32
CA GLU A 64 -2.37 -0.19 -37.64
C GLU A 64 -3.31 1.02 -37.47
N GLY A 65 -3.05 2.07 -38.25
CA GLY A 65 -3.86 3.28 -38.24
C GLY A 65 -3.80 4.03 -36.91
N THR A 66 -4.90 4.70 -36.61
CA THR A 66 -5.15 5.32 -35.31
C THR A 66 -6.04 4.41 -34.46
N ARG A 67 -5.69 4.24 -33.19
CA ARG A 67 -6.46 3.44 -32.23
C ARG A 67 -6.89 4.31 -31.07
N ILE A 68 -8.13 4.14 -30.63
CA ILE A 68 -8.65 4.66 -29.38
C ILE A 68 -9.03 3.47 -28.50
N PHE A 69 -8.57 3.50 -27.26
CA PHE A 69 -8.87 2.52 -26.23
C PHE A 69 -9.66 3.18 -25.12
N SER A 70 -10.75 2.55 -24.70
CA SER A 70 -11.56 2.99 -23.57
C SER A 70 -12.09 1.80 -22.80
N ASN A 71 -11.94 1.82 -21.49
CA ASN A 71 -12.63 0.90 -20.60
C ASN A 71 -13.77 1.64 -19.95
N LEU A 72 -14.96 1.10 -20.08
CA LEU A 72 -16.18 1.55 -19.42
C LEU A 72 -16.53 0.50 -18.36
N SER A 73 -15.72 0.42 -17.32
CA SER A 73 -15.99 -0.54 -16.26
C SER A 73 -16.97 0.04 -15.27
N ASN A 74 -17.90 -0.79 -14.82
CA ASN A 74 -18.86 -0.51 -13.77
C ASN A 74 -19.71 0.75 -14.02
N LEU A 75 -20.67 0.65 -14.93
CA LEU A 75 -21.61 1.72 -15.30
C LEU A 75 -22.43 2.30 -14.13
N ASN A 76 -22.51 1.59 -13.02
CA ASN A 76 -23.33 2.00 -11.88
C ASN A 76 -22.57 2.73 -10.78
N GLY A 77 -21.23 2.73 -10.76
CA GLY A 77 -20.44 3.42 -9.72
C GLY A 77 -20.75 3.00 -8.26
N VAL A 78 -21.67 2.05 -8.09
CA VAL A 78 -22.16 1.60 -6.79
C VAL A 78 -21.34 0.37 -6.38
N MET A 79 -20.68 0.46 -5.24
CA MET A 79 -20.18 -0.73 -4.56
C MET A 79 -21.33 -1.73 -4.38
N PRO A 80 -21.08 -3.04 -4.62
CA PRO A 80 -22.04 -4.05 -4.18
C PRO A 80 -22.27 -3.86 -2.67
N ALA A 81 -23.52 -3.74 -2.25
CA ALA A 81 -23.92 -3.55 -0.85
C ALA A 81 -23.47 -4.67 0.12
N SER A 82 -22.78 -5.69 -0.36
CA SER A 82 -22.24 -6.81 0.41
C SER A 82 -20.70 -6.75 0.47
N PHE A 83 -20.12 -5.64 0.84
CA PHE A 83 -18.71 -5.56 1.19
C PHE A 83 -18.50 -6.16 2.59
N ALA A 84 -18.63 -7.47 2.71
CA ALA A 84 -18.04 -8.16 3.85
C ALA A 84 -16.53 -8.15 3.63
N ALA A 85 -15.79 -7.53 4.55
CA ALA A 85 -14.33 -7.32 4.50
C ALA A 85 -13.49 -8.63 4.42
N THR A 86 -14.09 -9.76 4.23
CA THR A 86 -13.49 -11.09 4.20
C THR A 86 -13.25 -11.64 2.79
N ASP A 87 -13.71 -10.95 1.73
CA ASP A 87 -13.54 -11.49 0.38
C ASP A 87 -12.30 -10.91 -0.33
N ILE A 88 -11.14 -11.55 -0.08
CA ILE A 88 -9.85 -11.25 -0.73
C ILE A 88 -9.96 -11.26 -2.27
N ASN A 89 -10.90 -12.02 -2.84
CA ASN A 89 -11.15 -12.04 -4.27
C ASN A 89 -11.76 -10.72 -4.79
N LEU A 90 -12.51 -10.02 -3.95
CA LEU A 90 -13.08 -8.72 -4.29
C LEU A 90 -11.97 -7.65 -4.34
N LEU A 91 -11.06 -7.63 -3.38
CA LEU A 91 -9.87 -6.76 -3.38
C LEU A 91 -8.99 -6.99 -4.61
N ARG A 92 -8.86 -8.24 -5.04
CA ARG A 92 -8.10 -8.60 -6.23
C ARG A 92 -8.75 -8.07 -7.52
N ASN A 93 -10.07 -7.99 -7.56
CA ASN A 93 -10.83 -7.49 -8.72
C ASN A 93 -10.92 -5.96 -8.78
N THR A 94 -10.78 -5.26 -7.65
CA THR A 94 -10.79 -3.77 -7.60
C THR A 94 -9.51 -3.13 -8.12
N LEU A 95 -8.42 -3.89 -8.27
CA LEU A 95 -7.14 -3.41 -8.81
C LEU A 95 -7.09 -3.32 -10.34
N TYR A 96 -8.17 -3.68 -11.05
CA TYR A 96 -8.23 -3.46 -12.49
C TYR A 96 -8.57 -2.00 -12.83
N PRO A 97 -8.02 -1.45 -13.92
CA PRO A 97 -8.35 -0.10 -14.33
C PRO A 97 -9.85 0.02 -14.56
N THR A 98 -10.50 0.78 -13.69
CA THR A 98 -11.95 1.03 -13.76
C THR A 98 -12.30 1.95 -14.90
N ASN A 99 -11.41 2.90 -15.17
CA ASN A 99 -11.53 3.79 -16.31
C ASN A 99 -10.21 3.85 -17.05
N LEU A 100 -10.27 3.71 -18.35
CA LEU A 100 -9.12 3.86 -19.22
C LEU A 100 -9.58 4.65 -20.45
N ILE A 101 -8.79 5.64 -20.80
CA ILE A 101 -8.92 6.37 -22.06
C ILE A 101 -7.53 6.61 -22.65
N GLY A 102 -7.40 6.39 -23.91
CA GLY A 102 -6.13 6.65 -24.58
C GLY A 102 -6.20 6.48 -26.08
N GLY A 103 -5.16 6.91 -26.73
CA GLY A 103 -5.05 6.79 -28.18
C GLY A 103 -3.60 6.62 -28.63
N ILE A 104 -3.47 5.98 -29.79
CA ILE A 104 -2.22 5.81 -30.50
C ILE A 104 -2.47 6.30 -31.93
N GLY A 105 -1.61 7.16 -32.43
CA GLY A 105 -1.68 7.71 -33.78
C GLY A 105 -0.33 7.87 -34.41
N GLU A 106 -0.32 8.48 -35.60
CA GLU A 106 0.92 8.75 -36.35
C GLU A 106 1.22 10.25 -36.37
N TRP A 107 2.45 10.60 -36.09
CA TRP A 107 2.97 11.96 -36.15
C TRP A 107 4.33 12.01 -36.83
N LYS A 108 4.41 12.67 -37.99
CA LYS A 108 5.62 12.80 -38.79
C LYS A 108 6.31 11.46 -39.10
N GLY A 109 5.54 10.43 -39.43
CA GLY A 109 6.03 9.09 -39.74
C GLY A 109 6.45 8.25 -38.54
N ASN A 110 6.26 8.73 -37.31
CA ASN A 110 6.47 8.01 -36.07
C ASN A 110 5.14 7.71 -35.38
N LYS A 111 5.08 6.67 -34.59
CA LYS A 111 3.91 6.38 -33.73
C LYS A 111 4.05 7.07 -32.38
N VAL A 112 2.98 7.73 -31.97
CA VAL A 112 2.87 8.37 -30.66
C VAL A 112 1.58 7.95 -30.00
N GLY A 113 1.59 7.86 -28.69
CA GLY A 113 0.40 7.47 -27.94
C GLY A 113 0.43 7.98 -26.50
N ALA A 114 -0.77 8.14 -25.96
CA ALA A 114 -0.97 8.43 -24.55
C ALA A 114 -2.14 7.61 -24.03
N ILE A 115 -1.96 6.99 -22.89
CA ILE A 115 -3.03 6.21 -22.22
C ILE A 115 -3.07 6.63 -20.77
N TYR A 116 -4.24 7.06 -20.34
CA TYR A 116 -4.56 7.36 -18.95
C TYR A 116 -5.48 6.27 -18.40
N SER A 117 -5.21 5.78 -17.22
CA SER A 117 -6.08 4.84 -16.54
C SER A 117 -6.22 5.15 -15.05
N THR A 118 -7.37 4.83 -14.51
CA THR A 118 -7.63 4.88 -13.07
C THR A 118 -8.17 3.54 -12.60
N SER A 119 -7.88 3.20 -11.37
CA SER A 119 -8.44 2.01 -10.71
C SER A 119 -8.90 2.40 -9.31
N GLY A 120 -9.83 1.61 -8.77
CA GLY A 120 -10.22 1.70 -7.38
C GLY A 120 -11.42 2.59 -7.09
N PHE A 121 -11.64 2.82 -5.81
CA PHE A 121 -12.76 3.59 -5.27
C PHE A 121 -12.32 4.41 -4.06
N SER A 122 -13.11 5.41 -3.72
CA SER A 122 -13.03 6.11 -2.44
C SER A 122 -14.38 6.04 -1.75
N LEU A 123 -14.36 5.77 -0.46
CA LEU A 123 -15.53 5.80 0.40
C LEU A 123 -15.35 6.93 1.41
N LYS A 124 -16.40 7.69 1.63
CA LYS A 124 -16.47 8.65 2.71
C LYS A 124 -17.78 8.40 3.45
N LEU A 125 -17.67 8.01 4.71
CA LEU A 125 -18.79 7.88 5.62
C LEU A 125 -18.68 9.03 6.62
N ARG A 126 -19.78 9.70 6.88
CA ARG A 126 -19.88 10.72 7.91
C ARG A 126 -21.16 10.49 8.69
N ASN A 127 -21.03 10.51 9.99
CA ASN A 127 -22.15 10.46 10.90
C ASN A 127 -22.01 11.64 11.87
N GLU A 128 -23.08 12.38 12.04
CA GLU A 128 -23.15 13.48 13.00
C GLU A 128 -24.22 13.11 14.02
N HIS A 129 -23.94 13.32 15.28
CA HIS A 129 -24.90 13.13 16.34
C HIS A 129 -24.97 14.38 17.21
N SER A 130 -26.13 14.63 17.76
CA SER A 130 -26.32 15.65 18.78
C SER A 130 -27.46 15.23 19.72
N SER A 131 -27.27 15.42 20.98
CA SER A 131 -28.29 15.20 22.00
C SER A 131 -28.35 16.40 22.96
N SER A 132 -29.48 16.65 23.55
CA SER A 132 -29.61 17.64 24.59
C SER A 132 -30.64 17.19 25.64
N SER A 133 -30.33 17.40 26.90
CA SER A 133 -31.28 17.24 27.99
C SER A 133 -31.81 18.61 28.42
N VAL A 134 -33.10 18.72 28.60
CA VAL A 134 -33.76 19.97 28.98
C VAL A 134 -34.54 19.78 30.25
N TYR A 135 -34.35 20.67 31.26
CA TYR A 135 -35.12 20.74 32.46
C TYR A 135 -35.61 22.15 32.67
N ASN A 136 -36.91 22.33 32.94
CA ASN A 136 -37.56 23.63 33.12
C ASN A 136 -37.26 24.67 31.99
N GLY A 137 -37.03 24.19 30.75
CA GLY A 137 -36.73 25.03 29.60
C GLY A 137 -35.25 25.44 29.49
N LEU A 138 -34.38 24.95 30.33
CA LEU A 138 -32.92 25.13 30.25
C LEU A 138 -32.29 23.83 29.74
N ASN A 139 -31.29 23.96 28.89
CA ASN A 139 -30.45 22.83 28.53
C ASN A 139 -29.53 22.51 29.71
N LEU A 140 -29.59 21.29 30.22
CA LEU A 140 -28.72 20.83 31.29
C LEU A 140 -27.47 20.10 30.79
N ASN A 141 -27.57 19.55 29.60
CA ASN A 141 -26.46 18.87 28.94
C ASN A 141 -26.63 18.95 27.44
N THR A 142 -25.56 19.24 26.72
CA THR A 142 -25.53 19.16 25.27
C THR A 142 -24.33 18.30 24.85
N ASP A 143 -24.62 17.30 24.07
CA ASP A 143 -23.67 16.39 23.49
C ASP A 143 -23.70 16.55 21.98
N SER A 144 -22.56 16.70 21.36
CA SER A 144 -22.45 16.72 19.90
C SER A 144 -21.15 16.08 19.44
N GLY A 145 -21.20 15.37 18.33
CA GLY A 145 -20.02 14.81 17.76
C GLY A 145 -20.15 14.54 16.28
N ASP A 146 -19.02 14.41 15.63
CA ASP A 146 -18.96 13.95 14.25
C ASP A 146 -17.90 12.85 14.07
N PHE A 147 -18.30 11.84 13.34
CA PHE A 147 -17.45 10.73 12.96
C PHE A 147 -17.31 10.70 11.44
N GLU A 148 -16.08 10.75 10.95
CA GLU A 148 -15.79 10.66 9.53
C GLU A 148 -14.80 9.52 9.25
N THR A 149 -15.19 8.58 8.37
CA THR A 149 -14.27 7.55 7.87
C THR A 149 -14.04 7.75 6.38
N LYS A 150 -12.78 7.83 5.99
CA LYS A 150 -12.32 7.87 4.60
C LYS A 150 -11.62 6.58 4.25
N GLY A 151 -12.18 5.81 3.31
CA GLY A 151 -11.52 4.67 2.71
C GLY A 151 -11.06 4.99 1.29
N VAL A 152 -9.83 4.64 0.96
CA VAL A 152 -9.27 4.81 -0.39
C VAL A 152 -8.62 3.52 -0.82
N LEU A 153 -8.93 3.07 -2.03
CA LEU A 153 -8.21 1.98 -2.67
C LEU A 153 -8.17 2.26 -4.17
N GLY A 154 -7.01 2.56 -4.71
CA GLY A 154 -6.89 2.75 -6.14
C GLY A 154 -5.67 3.52 -6.59
N GLY A 155 -5.53 3.64 -7.89
CA GLY A 155 -4.40 4.30 -8.50
C GLY A 155 -4.72 5.01 -9.80
N ARG A 156 -3.74 5.72 -10.29
CA ARG A 156 -3.79 6.44 -11.57
C ARG A 156 -2.50 6.16 -12.32
N ASP A 157 -2.62 5.90 -13.62
CA ASP A 157 -1.48 5.74 -14.52
C ASP A 157 -1.59 6.71 -15.70
N VAL A 158 -0.46 7.31 -16.04
CA VAL A 158 -0.24 8.02 -17.30
C VAL A 158 0.90 7.33 -18.03
N ASN A 159 0.64 6.85 -19.23
CA ASN A 159 1.61 6.16 -20.06
C ASN A 159 1.76 6.90 -21.38
N LEU A 160 2.97 7.33 -21.69
CA LEU A 160 3.32 8.03 -22.92
C LEU A 160 4.20 7.12 -23.76
N PHE A 161 3.83 6.94 -25.01
CA PHE A 161 4.51 6.06 -25.95
C PHE A 161 5.07 6.85 -27.13
N TYR A 162 6.25 6.44 -27.54
CA TYR A 162 6.87 6.89 -28.78
C TYR A 162 7.50 5.71 -29.50
N GLY A 163 7.30 5.61 -30.80
CA GLY A 163 7.90 4.56 -31.64
C GLY A 163 8.41 5.09 -32.98
N ASN A 164 9.60 4.69 -33.31
CA ASN A 164 10.18 4.86 -34.63
C ASN A 164 10.43 3.50 -35.29
N GLN A 165 10.96 3.48 -36.51
CA GLN A 165 11.16 2.25 -37.27
C GLN A 165 11.99 1.18 -36.53
N ASN A 166 12.90 1.58 -35.64
CA ASN A 166 13.87 0.69 -34.99
C ASN A 166 13.56 0.41 -33.53
N TYR A 167 12.96 1.37 -32.82
CA TYR A 167 12.77 1.32 -31.38
C TYR A 167 11.38 1.81 -30.97
N GLY A 168 10.96 1.39 -29.79
CA GLY A 168 9.83 1.96 -29.07
C GLY A 168 10.24 2.34 -27.65
N PHE A 169 9.60 3.38 -27.13
CA PHE A 169 9.84 3.94 -25.80
C PHE A 169 8.51 4.07 -25.07
N LEU A 170 8.55 3.84 -23.78
CA LEU A 170 7.45 4.07 -22.85
C LEU A 170 7.95 4.89 -21.67
N LEU A 171 7.25 5.97 -21.37
CA LEU A 171 7.39 6.73 -20.14
C LEU A 171 6.10 6.52 -19.33
N LYS A 172 6.24 6.04 -18.10
CA LYS A 172 5.15 5.67 -17.23
C LYS A 172 5.20 6.51 -15.95
N PHE A 173 4.03 7.00 -15.53
CA PHE A 173 3.81 7.62 -14.23
C PHE A 173 2.61 6.94 -13.58
N SER A 174 2.78 6.48 -12.36
CA SER A 174 1.72 5.78 -11.64
C SER A 174 1.66 6.27 -10.21
N THR A 175 0.45 6.37 -9.70
CA THR A 175 0.18 6.59 -8.28
C THR A 175 -0.77 5.52 -7.79
N PHE A 176 -0.58 5.06 -6.57
CA PHE A 176 -1.50 4.14 -5.92
C PHE A 176 -1.68 4.57 -4.47
N SER A 177 -2.92 4.59 -4.02
CA SER A 177 -3.27 4.90 -2.63
C SER A 177 -4.20 3.82 -2.08
N SER A 178 -3.94 3.40 -0.86
CA SER A 178 -4.81 2.48 -0.13
C SER A 178 -4.81 2.83 1.34
N GLY A 179 -5.96 2.68 2.00
CA GLY A 179 -6.03 2.87 3.43
C GLY A 179 -7.42 3.28 3.91
N ILE A 180 -7.51 3.37 5.21
CA ILE A 180 -8.70 3.84 5.94
C ILE A 180 -8.19 4.79 7.01
N MET A 181 -8.81 5.96 7.10
CA MET A 181 -8.61 6.95 8.17
C MET A 181 -9.96 7.28 8.76
N SER A 182 -10.04 7.31 10.06
CA SER A 182 -11.21 7.72 10.81
C SER A 182 -10.85 8.89 11.71
N THR A 183 -11.75 9.83 11.80
CA THR A 183 -11.65 10.99 12.69
C THR A 183 -12.94 11.06 13.48
N GLU A 184 -12.82 11.18 14.78
CA GLU A 184 -13.94 11.36 15.72
C GLU A 184 -13.70 12.65 16.49
N ASN A 185 -14.72 13.47 16.62
CA ASN A 185 -14.67 14.68 17.42
C ASN A 185 -15.96 14.73 18.24
N ASP A 186 -15.83 14.75 19.54
CA ASP A 186 -16.93 14.81 20.48
C ASP A 186 -16.80 16.02 21.39
N GLU A 187 -17.91 16.67 21.70
CA GLU A 187 -18.01 17.75 22.64
C GLU A 187 -19.22 17.56 23.54
N SER A 188 -19.01 17.67 24.85
CA SER A 188 -20.10 17.67 25.81
C SER A 188 -19.98 18.88 26.73
N ILE A 189 -21.10 19.53 27.00
CA ILE A 189 -21.20 20.69 27.88
C ILE A 189 -22.33 20.44 28.88
N GLU A 190 -22.02 20.51 30.16
CA GLU A 190 -22.99 20.51 31.24
C GLU A 190 -23.23 21.93 31.74
N TYR A 191 -24.47 22.18 32.15
CA TYR A 191 -24.89 23.48 32.63
C TYR A 191 -25.56 23.34 34.02
N THR A 192 -25.29 24.29 34.89
CA THR A 192 -26.01 24.42 36.14
C THR A 192 -27.50 24.70 35.89
N GLU A 193 -28.35 24.51 36.91
CA GLU A 193 -29.78 24.90 36.86
C GLU A 193 -29.99 26.39 36.56
N THR A 194 -28.99 27.22 36.78
CA THR A 194 -29.00 28.67 36.46
C THR A 194 -28.53 28.98 35.05
N GLY A 195 -28.11 27.98 34.25
CA GLY A 195 -27.64 28.13 32.86
C GLY A 195 -26.18 28.59 32.74
N GLN A 196 -25.38 28.46 33.80
CA GLN A 196 -23.93 28.65 33.72
C GLN A 196 -23.28 27.33 33.31
N THR A 197 -22.18 27.36 32.58
CA THR A 197 -21.41 26.15 32.24
C THR A 197 -20.80 25.58 33.52
N GLU A 198 -21.08 24.31 33.80
CA GLU A 198 -20.56 23.57 34.94
C GLU A 198 -19.35 22.74 34.53
N SER A 199 -19.46 22.05 33.41
CA SER A 199 -18.32 21.34 32.83
C SER A 199 -18.34 21.35 31.32
N LYS A 200 -17.17 21.23 30.75
CA LYS A 200 -16.97 21.06 29.31
C LYS A 200 -15.88 20.04 29.07
N TRP A 201 -16.14 19.08 28.16
CA TRP A 201 -15.09 18.22 27.66
C TRP A 201 -15.12 18.16 26.13
N THR A 202 -13.96 17.97 25.54
CA THR A 202 -13.80 17.72 24.13
C THR A 202 -12.87 16.54 23.95
N ASP A 203 -13.21 15.68 22.99
CA ASP A 203 -12.40 14.53 22.61
C ASP A 203 -12.22 14.55 21.09
N LYS A 204 -11.01 14.35 20.65
CA LYS A 204 -10.67 14.30 19.24
C LYS A 204 -9.72 13.15 18.97
N ASP A 205 -10.21 12.18 18.24
CA ASP A 205 -9.45 11.03 17.82
C ASP A 205 -9.20 11.00 16.31
N GLU A 206 -7.98 10.66 15.92
CA GLU A 206 -7.62 10.37 14.54
C GLU A 206 -6.87 9.03 14.50
N TYR A 207 -7.46 8.04 13.87
CA TYR A 207 -6.86 6.71 13.79
C TYR A 207 -6.99 6.12 12.40
N GLY A 208 -6.00 5.34 12.00
CA GLY A 208 -6.02 4.63 10.74
C GLY A 208 -4.68 4.47 10.07
N MET A 209 -4.73 3.96 8.86
CA MET A 209 -3.56 3.72 8.02
C MET A 209 -3.79 4.22 6.61
N MET A 210 -2.83 4.97 6.09
CA MET A 210 -2.80 5.41 4.68
C MET A 210 -1.49 5.02 4.02
N ASN A 211 -1.61 4.44 2.85
CA ASN A 211 -0.49 4.07 1.99
C ASN A 211 -0.57 4.87 0.69
N ASN A 212 0.50 5.55 0.33
CA ASN A 212 0.65 6.25 -0.94
C ASN A 212 1.91 5.79 -1.65
N THR A 213 1.75 5.30 -2.87
CA THR A 213 2.85 4.80 -3.68
C THR A 213 2.92 5.58 -5.00
N TYR A 214 4.11 5.97 -5.39
CA TYR A 214 4.41 6.69 -6.62
C TYR A 214 5.44 5.90 -7.42
N PHE A 215 5.15 5.67 -8.69
CA PHE A 215 6.06 5.02 -9.62
C PHE A 215 6.33 5.94 -10.81
N MET A 216 7.57 5.95 -11.24
CA MET A 216 7.96 6.49 -12.53
C MET A 216 8.75 5.42 -13.27
N GLY A 217 8.57 5.30 -14.58
CA GLY A 217 9.30 4.29 -15.33
C GLY A 217 9.65 4.76 -16.73
N ILE A 218 10.80 4.34 -17.19
CA ILE A 218 11.22 4.49 -18.59
C ILE A 218 11.64 3.13 -19.11
N SER A 219 11.13 2.75 -20.26
CA SER A 219 11.55 1.54 -20.94
C SER A 219 11.70 1.72 -22.43
N ALA A 220 12.56 0.91 -23.00
CA ALA A 220 12.80 0.86 -24.43
C ALA A 220 12.71 -0.58 -24.93
N GLY A 221 12.35 -0.74 -26.20
CA GLY A 221 12.28 -2.05 -26.81
C GLY A 221 12.53 -2.04 -28.32
N LYS A 222 12.90 -3.21 -28.81
CA LYS A 222 13.05 -3.50 -30.24
C LYS A 222 12.55 -4.89 -30.59
N VAL A 223 12.25 -5.10 -31.87
CA VAL A 223 11.87 -6.41 -32.42
C VAL A 223 12.71 -6.69 -33.64
N GLU A 224 13.35 -7.83 -33.67
CA GLU A 224 14.13 -8.35 -34.77
C GLU A 224 13.34 -9.44 -35.49
N LYS A 225 13.27 -9.43 -36.79
CA LYS A 225 12.69 -10.54 -37.58
C LYS A 225 13.77 -11.60 -37.80
N THR A 226 13.35 -12.87 -37.66
CA THR A 226 14.16 -14.04 -38.01
C THR A 226 13.51 -14.74 -39.20
N GLU A 227 14.18 -15.72 -39.80
CA GLU A 227 13.63 -16.47 -40.95
C GLU A 227 12.25 -17.06 -40.65
N ASN A 228 12.07 -17.62 -39.46
CA ASN A 228 10.85 -18.32 -39.07
C ASN A 228 10.11 -17.66 -37.87
N GLY A 229 10.38 -16.36 -37.60
CA GLY A 229 9.71 -15.78 -36.42
C GLY A 229 10.17 -14.35 -36.09
N LYS A 230 10.12 -14.04 -34.79
CA LYS A 230 10.46 -12.72 -34.26
C LYS A 230 11.10 -12.83 -32.87
N ILE A 231 12.11 -12.02 -32.62
CA ILE A 231 12.73 -11.85 -31.31
C ILE A 231 12.40 -10.45 -30.79
N SER A 232 11.78 -10.38 -29.64
CA SER A 232 11.39 -9.15 -28.94
C SER A 232 12.27 -8.98 -27.71
N LYS A 233 12.91 -7.81 -27.58
CA LYS A 233 13.76 -7.44 -26.44
C LYS A 233 13.32 -6.11 -25.90
N SER A 234 13.15 -6.01 -24.59
CA SER A 234 12.90 -4.73 -23.91
C SER A 234 13.64 -4.66 -22.59
N ALA A 235 13.98 -3.45 -22.17
CA ALA A 235 14.58 -3.18 -20.87
C ALA A 235 14.06 -1.84 -20.36
N GLY A 236 14.07 -1.67 -19.05
CA GLY A 236 13.65 -0.43 -18.42
C GLY A 236 14.08 -0.32 -16.98
N ILE A 237 13.87 0.87 -16.42
CA ILE A 237 14.13 1.23 -15.04
C ILE A 237 12.85 1.89 -14.49
N GLU A 238 12.44 1.48 -13.32
CA GLU A 238 11.25 1.98 -12.63
C GLU A 238 11.61 2.36 -11.18
N PRO A 239 11.89 3.64 -10.88
CA PRO A 239 11.94 4.14 -9.52
C PRO A 239 10.55 4.15 -8.90
N ALA A 240 10.50 3.86 -7.61
CA ALA A 240 9.27 3.81 -6.83
C ALA A 240 9.47 4.49 -5.47
N PHE A 241 8.43 5.13 -4.97
CA PHE A 241 8.36 5.73 -3.65
C PHE A 241 7.06 5.30 -2.99
N LEU A 242 7.17 4.76 -1.80
CA LEU A 242 6.04 4.34 -0.96
C LEU A 242 6.11 5.10 0.35
N ASN A 243 4.99 5.64 0.77
CA ASN A 243 4.83 6.21 2.10
C ASN A 243 3.59 5.60 2.75
N VAL A 244 3.78 4.97 3.90
CA VAL A 244 2.70 4.46 4.75
C VAL A 244 2.69 5.29 6.01
N SER A 245 1.54 5.82 6.38
CA SER A 245 1.31 6.55 7.62
C SER A 245 0.27 5.77 8.42
N ILE A 246 0.61 5.45 9.64
CA ILE A 246 -0.30 4.88 10.65
C ILE A 246 -0.44 5.94 11.72
N LYS A 247 -1.67 6.25 12.10
CA LYS A 247 -1.98 7.24 13.13
C LYS A 247 -2.89 6.66 14.17
N ASP A 248 -2.60 7.00 15.41
CA ASP A 248 -3.43 6.78 16.57
C ASP A 248 -3.20 7.97 17.50
N VAL A 249 -3.99 9.01 17.32
CA VAL A 249 -3.83 10.30 17.98
C VAL A 249 -5.11 10.61 18.71
N SER A 250 -5.03 10.92 19.98
CA SER A 250 -6.16 11.41 20.76
C SER A 250 -5.80 12.68 21.52
N ASN A 251 -6.73 13.59 21.58
CA ASN A 251 -6.63 14.83 22.35
C ASN A 251 -7.89 14.95 23.20
N TYR A 252 -7.72 14.93 24.48
CA TYR A 252 -8.79 15.01 25.46
C TYR A 252 -8.61 16.23 26.36
N LEU A 253 -9.61 17.11 26.39
CA LEU A 253 -9.65 18.28 27.28
C LEU A 253 -10.89 18.21 28.15
N SER A 254 -10.72 18.24 29.47
CA SER A 254 -11.80 18.38 30.43
C SER A 254 -11.61 19.61 31.30
N GLN A 255 -12.63 20.42 31.40
CA GLN A 255 -12.66 21.63 32.22
C GLN A 255 -13.90 21.61 33.11
N TYR A 256 -13.70 21.85 34.38
CA TYR A 256 -14.75 21.95 35.39
C TYR A 256 -14.75 23.37 35.97
N PHE A 257 -15.93 23.97 36.06
CA PHE A 257 -16.11 25.36 36.49
C PHE A 257 -17.02 25.38 37.73
N GLU A 258 -16.47 25.52 38.92
CA GLU A 258 -17.22 25.64 40.16
C GLU A 258 -17.02 27.03 40.82
N MET A 259 -18.07 27.83 40.94
CA MET A 259 -18.18 29.09 41.69
C MET A 259 -16.96 30.08 41.66
N ASN A 260 -16.18 30.13 40.64
CA ASN A 260 -14.91 30.88 40.39
C ASN A 260 -13.66 29.97 40.38
N ASP A 261 -13.77 28.69 40.56
CA ASP A 261 -12.68 27.75 40.43
C ASP A 261 -12.67 27.24 38.98
N ILE A 262 -11.50 27.07 38.43
CA ILE A 262 -11.31 26.40 37.15
C ILE A 262 -10.36 25.26 37.40
N ASP A 263 -10.91 24.10 37.54
CA ASP A 263 -10.16 22.86 37.58
C ASP A 263 -10.25 22.20 36.22
N GLY A 264 -9.18 21.60 35.77
CA GLY A 264 -9.20 20.94 34.50
C GLY A 264 -7.95 20.13 34.22
N TYR A 265 -8.02 19.35 33.20
CA TYR A 265 -6.86 18.66 32.67
C TYR A 265 -6.93 18.54 31.17
N GLU A 266 -5.76 18.51 30.56
CA GLU A 266 -5.53 18.23 29.15
C GLU A 266 -4.67 16.97 29.05
N ASN A 267 -5.04 16.09 28.16
CA ASN A 267 -4.29 14.86 27.87
C ASN A 267 -4.19 14.71 26.35
N ASP A 268 -2.99 14.86 25.84
CA ASP A 268 -2.67 14.63 24.43
C ASP A 268 -1.88 13.33 24.29
N TYR A 269 -2.32 12.50 23.41
CA TYR A 269 -1.64 11.28 23.03
C TYR A 269 -1.45 11.22 21.52
N ASP A 270 -0.22 11.04 21.07
CA ASP A 270 0.14 10.83 19.67
C ASP A 270 1.03 9.60 19.55
N ASN A 271 0.46 8.51 19.05
CA ASN A 271 1.20 7.32 18.66
C ASN A 271 1.16 7.22 17.14
N SER A 272 2.14 7.80 16.50
CA SER A 272 2.23 7.83 15.05
C SER A 272 3.37 6.96 14.55
N GLU A 273 3.09 6.18 13.52
CA GLU A 273 4.07 5.39 12.82
C GLU A 273 4.12 5.81 11.36
N SER A 274 5.32 5.95 10.82
CA SER A 274 5.51 6.20 9.40
C SER A 274 6.51 5.23 8.80
N ILE A 275 6.16 4.67 7.65
CA ILE A 275 7.06 3.84 6.86
C ILE A 275 7.32 4.55 5.55
N SER A 276 8.57 4.84 5.30
CA SER A 276 9.04 5.40 4.04
C SER A 276 9.87 4.37 3.29
N VAL A 277 9.48 4.10 2.06
CA VAL A 277 10.20 3.18 1.19
C VAL A 277 10.50 3.91 -0.12
N SER A 278 11.75 3.97 -0.50
CA SER A 278 12.17 4.45 -1.82
C SER A 278 12.95 3.34 -2.51
N GLY A 279 12.97 3.34 -3.81
CA GLY A 279 13.74 2.31 -4.50
C GLY A 279 13.70 2.43 -6.00
N TRP A 280 14.42 1.54 -6.63
CA TRP A 280 14.41 1.41 -8.09
C TRP A 280 14.40 -0.06 -8.48
N SER A 281 13.79 -0.33 -9.60
CA SER A 281 13.76 -1.64 -10.25
C SER A 281 14.29 -1.51 -11.67
N ALA A 282 15.17 -2.41 -12.06
CA ALA A 282 15.60 -2.57 -13.44
C ALA A 282 15.08 -3.91 -13.96
N PHE A 283 14.64 -3.93 -15.21
CA PHE A 283 14.16 -5.16 -15.81
C PHE A 283 14.64 -5.35 -17.25
N GLY A 284 14.75 -6.62 -17.64
CA GLY A 284 14.97 -7.04 -19.01
C GLY A 284 13.99 -8.14 -19.41
N ARG A 285 13.45 -8.06 -20.60
CA ARG A 285 12.51 -9.04 -21.15
C ARG A 285 12.97 -9.49 -22.52
N TYR A 286 12.92 -10.79 -22.72
CA TYR A 286 13.20 -11.47 -23.99
C TYR A 286 12.05 -12.38 -24.34
N ARG A 287 11.58 -12.30 -25.57
CA ARG A 287 10.56 -13.20 -26.12
C ARG A 287 10.90 -13.55 -27.56
N GLU A 288 11.07 -14.86 -27.81
CA GLU A 288 11.24 -15.42 -29.14
C GLU A 288 9.95 -16.13 -29.53
N ARG A 289 9.43 -15.80 -30.69
CA ARG A 289 8.28 -16.48 -31.30
C ARG A 289 8.71 -17.08 -32.62
N THR A 290 8.50 -18.40 -32.79
CA THR A 290 8.85 -19.18 -33.97
C THR A 290 7.58 -19.80 -34.55
N PHE A 291 7.29 -19.51 -35.80
CA PHE A 291 6.21 -20.16 -36.51
C PHE A 291 6.68 -21.55 -36.96
N LEU A 292 6.06 -22.60 -36.44
CA LEU A 292 6.38 -23.97 -36.77
C LEU A 292 5.68 -24.41 -38.05
N ASN A 293 4.47 -23.91 -38.26
CA ASN A 293 3.68 -24.00 -39.47
C ASN A 293 2.59 -22.90 -39.45
N GLU A 294 1.68 -22.91 -40.43
CA GLU A 294 0.59 -21.92 -40.55
C GLU A 294 -0.34 -21.88 -39.32
N ASN A 295 -0.47 -23.02 -38.63
CA ASN A 295 -1.41 -23.21 -37.53
C ASN A 295 -0.72 -23.34 -36.16
N SER A 296 0.59 -23.21 -36.07
CA SER A 296 1.31 -23.44 -34.81
C SER A 296 2.48 -22.49 -34.65
N MET A 297 2.51 -21.84 -33.49
CA MET A 297 3.58 -20.94 -33.05
C MET A 297 4.14 -21.43 -31.72
N ALA A 298 5.45 -21.49 -31.59
CA ALA A 298 6.14 -21.70 -30.33
C ALA A 298 6.68 -20.37 -29.79
N SER A 299 6.68 -20.22 -28.48
CA SER A 299 7.22 -19.05 -27.81
C SER A 299 8.18 -19.45 -26.69
N LYS A 300 9.32 -18.80 -26.61
CA LYS A 300 10.26 -18.86 -25.48
C LYS A 300 10.34 -17.49 -24.83
N VAL A 301 10.36 -17.44 -23.51
CA VAL A 301 10.42 -16.19 -22.75
C VAL A 301 11.48 -16.26 -21.66
N LEU A 302 12.09 -15.11 -21.41
CA LEU A 302 12.94 -14.85 -20.26
C LEU A 302 12.70 -13.43 -19.79
N ASN A 303 12.24 -13.29 -18.56
CA ASN A 303 12.06 -12.01 -17.89
C ASN A 303 12.90 -12.00 -16.63
N ILE A 304 13.69 -10.95 -16.43
CA ILE A 304 14.53 -10.78 -15.25
C ILE A 304 14.30 -9.36 -14.74
N SER A 305 14.11 -9.21 -13.43
CA SER A 305 14.14 -7.91 -12.77
C SER A 305 14.95 -7.98 -11.48
N ALA A 306 15.59 -6.86 -11.18
CA ALA A 306 16.30 -6.64 -9.92
C ALA A 306 15.85 -5.31 -9.34
N SER A 307 15.54 -5.29 -8.05
CA SER A 307 15.11 -4.09 -7.34
C SER A 307 15.95 -3.91 -6.09
N TRP A 308 16.28 -2.65 -5.79
CA TRP A 308 16.87 -2.25 -4.53
C TRP A 308 15.91 -1.27 -3.85
N VAL A 309 15.60 -1.53 -2.60
CA VAL A 309 14.48 -0.92 -1.87
C VAL A 309 14.96 -0.55 -0.46
N PRO A 310 15.55 0.65 -0.26
CA PRO A 310 15.76 1.18 1.08
C PRO A 310 14.43 1.52 1.73
N PHE A 311 14.37 1.34 3.04
CA PHE A 311 13.21 1.68 3.85
C PHE A 311 13.63 2.31 5.17
N SER A 312 12.76 3.13 5.73
CA SER A 312 12.80 3.57 7.11
C SER A 312 11.42 3.44 7.73
N TRP A 313 11.41 3.08 9.00
CA TRP A 313 10.22 3.07 9.82
C TRP A 313 10.50 3.91 11.06
N THR A 314 9.65 4.87 11.32
CA THR A 314 9.75 5.76 12.48
C THR A 314 8.48 5.59 13.30
N SER A 315 8.64 5.34 14.58
CA SER A 315 7.54 5.33 15.56
C SER A 315 7.78 6.47 16.54
N ARG A 316 6.73 7.25 16.76
CA ARG A 316 6.71 8.32 17.75
C ARG A 316 5.62 8.03 18.75
N ASN A 317 5.97 8.15 20.02
CA ASN A 317 5.03 8.13 21.11
C ASN A 317 5.19 9.45 21.88
N TYR A 318 4.12 10.22 21.92
CA TYR A 318 4.05 11.48 22.62
C TYR A 318 2.87 11.43 23.58
N GLU A 319 3.13 11.75 24.83
CA GLU A 319 2.11 11.86 25.87
C GLU A 319 2.30 13.20 26.56
N LEU A 320 1.24 13.97 26.64
CA LEU A 320 1.16 15.20 27.41
C LEU A 320 0.02 15.06 28.40
N TYR A 321 0.31 15.31 29.66
CA TYR A 321 -0.69 15.49 30.70
C TYR A 321 -0.45 16.81 31.40
N GLU A 322 -1.45 17.68 31.39
CA GLU A 322 -1.44 18.96 32.07
C GLU A 322 -2.69 19.06 32.94
N SER A 323 -2.55 19.41 34.21
CA SER A 323 -3.68 19.61 35.10
C SER A 323 -3.48 20.85 35.94
N TRP A 324 -4.57 21.50 36.21
CA TRP A 324 -4.64 22.64 37.11
C TRP A 324 -5.79 22.48 38.08
N ASP A 325 -5.51 22.80 39.34
CA ASP A 325 -6.43 22.64 40.46
C ASP A 325 -6.31 23.88 41.34
N ALA A 326 -7.42 24.54 41.60
CA ALA A 326 -7.50 25.72 42.45
C ALA A 326 -8.16 25.34 43.78
N ASP A 327 -7.39 25.32 44.84
CA ASP A 327 -7.89 25.14 46.20
C ASP A 327 -8.11 26.51 46.89
N TRP A 328 -9.33 26.96 46.85
CA TRP A 328 -9.71 28.29 47.41
C TRP A 328 -9.74 28.32 48.93
N GLU A 329 -9.94 27.21 49.59
CA GLU A 329 -9.90 27.18 51.05
C GLU A 329 -8.50 27.43 51.59
N ASN A 330 -7.47 27.05 50.82
CA ASN A 330 -6.08 27.25 51.19
C ASN A 330 -5.37 28.35 50.37
N GLU A 331 -6.09 29.10 49.52
CA GLU A 331 -5.54 30.08 48.59
C GLU A 331 -4.39 29.49 47.74
N SER A 332 -4.47 28.20 47.43
CA SER A 332 -3.44 27.50 46.66
C SER A 332 -3.93 27.16 45.26
N PHE A 333 -3.05 27.34 44.28
CA PHE A 333 -3.23 26.90 42.90
C PHE A 333 -2.12 25.92 42.58
N GLN A 334 -2.49 24.74 42.14
CA GLN A 334 -1.54 23.71 41.72
C GLN A 334 -1.60 23.56 40.22
N HIS A 335 -0.43 23.59 39.57
CA HIS A 335 -0.28 23.27 38.17
C HIS A 335 0.69 22.10 38.02
N THR A 336 0.25 21.02 37.40
CA THR A 336 1.06 19.85 37.14
C THR A 336 1.18 19.68 35.63
N PHE A 337 2.38 19.47 35.19
CA PHE A 337 2.72 19.22 33.79
C PHE A 337 3.58 17.98 33.70
N ASN A 338 3.23 17.10 32.79
CA ASN A 338 4.00 15.89 32.49
C ASN A 338 3.99 15.67 30.96
N GLU A 339 5.15 15.71 30.36
CA GLU A 339 5.33 15.47 28.94
C GLU A 339 6.35 14.34 28.74
N SER A 340 5.98 13.32 27.97
CA SER A 340 6.87 12.24 27.59
C SER A 340 6.95 12.12 26.07
N LYS A 341 8.17 12.03 25.55
CA LYS A 341 8.45 11.89 24.13
C LYS A 341 9.38 10.71 23.89
N GLN A 342 8.96 9.77 23.09
CA GLN A 342 9.77 8.66 22.64
C GLN A 342 9.76 8.59 21.11
N GLU A 343 10.94 8.46 20.51
CA GLU A 343 11.10 8.30 19.06
C GLU A 343 12.04 7.13 18.78
N ASN A 344 11.57 6.22 17.92
CA ASN A 344 12.30 5.04 17.50
C ASN A 344 12.41 5.04 15.99
N GLU A 345 13.59 4.72 15.45
CA GLU A 345 13.81 4.63 14.02
C GLU A 345 14.49 3.31 13.65
N ILE A 346 13.86 2.58 12.71
CA ILE A 346 14.47 1.42 12.06
C ILE A 346 14.74 1.78 10.62
N SER A 347 15.96 1.62 10.18
CA SER A 347 16.34 1.84 8.79
C SER A 347 16.95 0.57 8.18
N GLY A 348 16.81 0.43 6.87
CA GLY A 348 17.34 -0.75 6.21
C GLY A 348 17.19 -0.74 4.70
N SER A 349 17.49 -1.88 4.10
CA SER A 349 17.31 -2.07 2.67
C SER A 349 16.93 -3.50 2.32
N ALA A 350 16.22 -3.64 1.19
CA ALA A 350 15.94 -4.93 0.59
C ALA A 350 16.45 -5.00 -0.85
N PHE A 351 16.95 -6.16 -1.23
CA PHE A 351 17.34 -6.49 -2.61
C PHE A 351 16.46 -7.65 -3.09
N ILE A 352 15.80 -7.45 -4.26
CA ILE A 352 14.82 -8.39 -4.80
C ILE A 352 15.22 -8.77 -6.21
N ILE A 353 15.24 -10.07 -6.50
CA ILE A 353 15.41 -10.59 -7.85
C ILE A 353 14.17 -11.41 -8.23
N ASN A 354 13.62 -11.11 -9.40
CA ASN A 354 12.61 -11.95 -10.04
C ASN A 354 13.16 -12.46 -11.37
N ALA A 355 13.07 -13.75 -11.61
CA ALA A 355 13.40 -14.36 -12.89
C ALA A 355 12.27 -15.31 -13.33
N THR A 356 11.87 -15.22 -14.59
CA THR A 356 10.87 -16.09 -15.17
C THR A 356 11.38 -16.58 -16.51
N GLY A 357 11.52 -17.90 -16.63
CA GLY A 357 11.78 -18.57 -17.89
C GLY A 357 10.58 -19.42 -18.32
N GLY A 358 10.26 -19.46 -19.60
CA GLY A 358 9.09 -20.21 -20.03
C GLY A 358 9.09 -20.65 -21.48
N TYR A 359 8.28 -21.66 -21.77
CA TYR A 359 8.00 -22.14 -23.09
C TYR A 359 6.50 -22.33 -23.27
N GLY A 360 5.98 -21.99 -24.43
CA GLY A 360 4.57 -22.19 -24.74
C GLY A 360 4.30 -22.40 -26.22
N ARG A 361 3.08 -22.82 -26.50
CA ARG A 361 2.56 -23.03 -27.84
C ARG A 361 1.20 -22.40 -28.02
N GLU A 362 1.00 -21.76 -29.15
CA GLU A 362 -0.31 -21.38 -29.69
C GLU A 362 -0.63 -22.32 -30.86
N LEU A 363 -1.76 -22.98 -30.79
CA LEU A 363 -2.30 -23.90 -31.82
C LEU A 363 -3.60 -23.32 -32.34
N SER A 364 -3.68 -23.12 -33.64
CA SER A 364 -4.89 -22.64 -34.33
C SER A 364 -5.59 -23.77 -35.04
N PHE A 365 -6.91 -23.88 -34.84
CA PHE A 365 -7.79 -24.85 -35.49
C PHE A 365 -8.74 -24.09 -36.42
N PRO A 366 -8.37 -23.90 -37.70
CA PRO A 366 -9.17 -23.05 -38.61
C PRO A 366 -10.61 -23.55 -38.81
N GLU A 367 -10.82 -24.87 -38.79
CA GLU A 367 -12.14 -25.48 -38.98
C GLU A 367 -13.15 -25.07 -37.91
N THR A 368 -12.70 -24.92 -36.69
CA THR A 368 -13.53 -24.53 -35.53
C THR A 368 -13.34 -23.07 -35.12
N ASN A 369 -12.50 -22.34 -35.84
CA ASN A 369 -12.08 -20.97 -35.47
C ASN A 369 -11.61 -20.86 -34.00
N THR A 370 -10.88 -21.88 -33.53
CA THR A 370 -10.44 -22.01 -32.15
C THR A 370 -8.93 -21.87 -32.06
N LYS A 371 -8.45 -21.19 -31.04
CA LYS A 371 -7.04 -21.15 -30.65
C LYS A 371 -6.88 -21.76 -29.27
N LEU A 372 -5.94 -22.67 -29.13
CA LEU A 372 -5.50 -23.25 -27.86
C LEU A 372 -4.10 -22.71 -27.55
N ILE A 373 -3.91 -22.12 -26.36
CA ILE A 373 -2.65 -21.57 -25.91
C ILE A 373 -2.24 -22.33 -24.65
N LEU A 374 -1.07 -22.91 -24.68
CA LEU A 374 -0.49 -23.71 -23.61
C LEU A 374 0.85 -23.10 -23.21
N GLY A 375 1.12 -23.01 -21.93
CA GLY A 375 2.38 -22.49 -21.43
C GLY A 375 2.90 -23.25 -20.22
N ALA A 376 4.20 -23.16 -20.03
CA ALA A 376 4.90 -23.62 -18.84
C ALA A 376 5.97 -22.59 -18.49
N LYS A 377 5.99 -22.13 -17.24
CA LYS A 377 6.94 -21.14 -16.74
C LYS A 377 7.56 -21.58 -15.44
N LEU A 378 8.86 -21.40 -15.33
CA LEU A 378 9.58 -21.47 -14.07
C LEU A 378 9.77 -20.05 -13.56
N LYS A 379 9.32 -19.78 -12.34
CA LYS A 379 9.45 -18.48 -11.67
C LYS A 379 10.35 -18.63 -10.47
N TYR A 380 11.37 -17.79 -10.40
CA TYR A 380 12.26 -17.71 -9.26
C TYR A 380 12.14 -16.31 -8.65
N PHE A 381 11.96 -16.28 -7.34
CA PHE A 381 11.92 -15.07 -6.54
C PHE A 381 12.96 -15.19 -5.43
N PHE A 382 13.76 -14.15 -5.28
CA PHE A 382 14.72 -14.00 -4.22
C PHE A 382 14.55 -12.65 -3.58
N VAL A 383 14.55 -12.61 -2.25
CA VAL A 383 14.63 -11.40 -1.47
C VAL A 383 15.72 -11.55 -0.41
N TYR A 384 16.51 -10.51 -0.26
CA TYR A 384 17.41 -10.30 0.86
C TYR A 384 17.05 -8.96 1.47
N PHE A 385 16.99 -8.87 2.78
CA PHE A 385 16.78 -7.62 3.50
C PHE A 385 17.67 -7.55 4.74
N ASN A 386 18.01 -6.34 5.11
CA ASN A 386 18.65 -6.00 6.37
C ASN A 386 18.07 -4.70 6.91
N GLY A 387 18.05 -4.55 8.22
CA GLY A 387 17.63 -3.35 8.92
C GLY A 387 18.26 -3.28 10.28
N THR A 388 18.45 -2.06 10.75
CA THR A 388 18.98 -1.74 12.07
C THR A 388 18.02 -0.78 12.76
N ASP A 389 17.81 -1.02 14.04
CA ASP A 389 17.08 -0.13 14.93
C ASP A 389 18.09 0.83 15.59
N GLU A 390 17.78 2.11 15.61
CA GLU A 390 18.56 3.09 16.37
C GLU A 390 18.13 3.06 17.85
N PRO A 391 19.04 3.37 18.78
CA PRO A 391 18.72 3.43 20.18
C PRO A 391 17.57 4.38 20.50
N ASP A 392 16.64 3.91 21.32
CA ASP A 392 15.49 4.68 21.75
C ASP A 392 15.91 5.83 22.66
N VAL A 393 15.38 7.02 22.42
CA VAL A 393 15.56 8.18 23.28
C VAL A 393 14.22 8.61 23.86
N THR A 394 14.10 8.52 25.18
CA THR A 394 12.93 9.02 25.91
C THR A 394 13.28 10.34 26.60
N LYS A 395 12.46 11.35 26.39
CA LYS A 395 12.57 12.66 27.04
C LYS A 395 11.31 12.91 27.86
N ASP A 396 11.49 13.11 29.16
CA ASP A 396 10.38 13.41 30.07
C ASP A 396 10.62 14.79 30.69
N THR A 397 9.55 15.57 30.74
CA THR A 397 9.52 16.85 31.43
C THR A 397 8.37 16.79 32.42
N TYR A 398 8.68 17.00 33.68
CA TYR A 398 7.68 17.03 34.74
C TYR A 398 7.89 18.25 35.62
N TYR A 399 6.80 18.95 35.96
CA TYR A 399 6.83 19.94 37.05
C TYR A 399 5.47 20.03 37.74
N ARG A 400 5.54 20.41 39.01
CA ARG A 400 4.42 20.83 39.84
C ARG A 400 4.78 22.12 40.51
N VAL A 401 4.01 23.16 40.28
CA VAL A 401 4.26 24.48 40.82
C VAL A 401 3.03 24.99 41.56
N TYR A 402 3.26 25.76 42.58
CA TYR A 402 2.24 26.44 43.38
C TYR A 402 2.45 27.96 43.30
N PRO A 403 2.00 28.62 42.23
CA PRO A 403 2.34 29.99 41.93
C PRO A 403 1.97 31.02 43.02
N ASN A 404 1.00 30.70 43.87
CA ASN A 404 0.51 31.56 44.94
C ASN A 404 1.06 31.22 46.34
N ALA A 405 1.83 30.12 46.45
CA ALA A 405 2.43 29.74 47.71
C ALA A 405 3.58 30.68 48.09
N SER A 406 3.59 31.18 49.30
CA SER A 406 4.66 32.08 49.82
C SER A 406 6.00 31.37 50.03
N ASN A 407 6.07 30.10 49.80
CA ASN A 407 7.26 29.24 49.91
C ASN A 407 7.49 28.44 48.63
N ASP A 408 8.51 28.82 47.86
CA ASP A 408 8.98 28.05 46.67
C ASP A 408 9.45 26.60 46.97
N ASN A 409 9.43 26.20 48.26
CA ASN A 409 9.89 24.88 48.71
C ASN A 409 8.93 23.74 48.34
N ASN A 410 7.72 24.03 47.89
CA ASN A 410 6.76 23.02 47.45
C ASN A 410 6.79 22.77 45.94
N ASP A 411 7.45 23.70 45.22
CA ASP A 411 7.65 23.52 43.78
C ASP A 411 8.63 22.36 43.53
N TYR A 412 8.34 21.57 42.56
CA TYR A 412 9.18 20.46 42.14
C TYR A 412 9.08 20.30 40.62
N GLY A 413 10.19 20.01 40.00
CA GLY A 413 10.18 19.68 38.58
C GLY A 413 11.55 19.22 38.07
N TYR A 414 11.53 18.44 37.05
CA TYR A 414 12.73 17.92 36.39
C TYR A 414 12.51 17.73 34.89
N GLU A 415 13.61 17.82 34.17
CA GLU A 415 13.74 17.34 32.79
C GLU A 415 14.65 16.11 32.83
N SER A 416 14.25 15.03 32.16
CA SER A 416 15.10 13.85 32.05
C SER A 416 15.24 13.39 30.61
N THR A 417 16.37 12.79 30.33
CA THR A 417 16.64 12.11 29.07
C THR A 417 17.15 10.71 29.39
N THR A 418 16.45 9.71 28.93
CA THR A 418 16.85 8.30 29.03
C THR A 418 17.24 7.84 27.63
N ASN A 419 18.50 7.47 27.45
CA ASN A 419 18.96 6.79 26.26
C ASN A 419 18.92 5.28 26.54
N ASN A 420 18.03 4.59 25.86
CA ASN A 420 17.96 3.15 25.89
C ASN A 420 18.83 2.63 24.75
N ASN A 421 20.04 2.17 25.09
CA ASN A 421 21.06 1.76 24.12
C ASN A 421 20.87 0.31 23.61
N GLU A 422 19.61 -0.15 23.56
CA GLU A 422 19.25 -1.40 22.91
C GLU A 422 19.26 -1.18 21.39
N SER A 423 20.06 -1.96 20.66
CA SER A 423 20.03 -1.97 19.20
C SER A 423 19.57 -3.32 18.68
N ILE A 424 18.74 -3.32 17.65
CA ILE A 424 18.24 -4.53 17.02
C ILE A 424 18.66 -4.53 15.56
N GLU A 425 19.35 -5.60 15.16
CA GLU A 425 19.62 -5.87 13.76
C GLU A 425 18.70 -6.99 13.25
N ILE A 426 18.09 -6.74 12.10
CA ILE A 426 17.24 -7.71 11.41
C ILE A 426 17.88 -8.00 10.06
N ALA A 427 18.16 -9.26 9.78
CA ALA A 427 18.61 -9.69 8.46
C ALA A 427 17.83 -10.92 8.02
N GLY A 428 17.55 -11.01 6.73
CA GLY A 428 16.83 -12.16 6.22
C GLY A 428 17.00 -12.36 4.73
N GLN A 429 16.74 -13.60 4.33
CA GLN A 429 16.67 -13.95 2.93
C GLN A 429 15.59 -15.00 2.67
N SER A 430 15.01 -14.94 1.50
CA SER A 430 14.02 -15.93 1.07
C SER A 430 14.19 -16.25 -0.41
N HIS A 431 14.09 -17.53 -0.72
CA HIS A 431 14.12 -18.07 -2.08
C HIS A 431 12.82 -18.81 -2.34
N ILE A 432 12.14 -18.50 -3.43
CA ILE A 432 10.94 -19.19 -3.84
C ILE A 432 11.10 -19.60 -5.29
N LEU A 433 10.93 -20.88 -5.57
CA LEU A 433 10.82 -21.41 -6.92
C LEU A 433 9.43 -21.95 -7.15
N GLY A 434 8.78 -21.53 -8.21
CA GLY A 434 7.44 -21.97 -8.57
C GLY A 434 7.33 -22.35 -10.04
N PHE A 435 6.45 -23.29 -10.30
CA PHE A 435 6.09 -23.70 -11.65
C PHE A 435 4.68 -23.22 -11.97
N ASN A 436 4.50 -22.64 -13.15
CA ASN A 436 3.24 -22.04 -13.56
C ASN A 436 2.80 -22.62 -14.90
N PHE A 437 1.57 -23.13 -14.98
CA PHE A 437 0.95 -23.74 -16.16
C PHE A 437 -0.28 -22.93 -16.59
N PRO A 438 -0.14 -21.90 -17.41
CA PRO A 438 -1.25 -21.21 -18.00
C PRO A 438 -1.79 -21.96 -19.22
N ILE A 439 -3.11 -22.05 -19.30
CA ILE A 439 -3.86 -22.63 -20.43
C ILE A 439 -4.95 -21.64 -20.83
N GLY A 440 -5.13 -21.42 -22.12
CA GLY A 440 -6.20 -20.57 -22.65
C GLY A 440 -6.82 -21.12 -23.91
N VAL A 441 -8.11 -20.88 -24.04
CA VAL A 441 -8.90 -21.20 -25.23
C VAL A 441 -9.60 -19.93 -25.70
N GLU A 442 -9.45 -19.60 -26.96
CA GLU A 442 -10.20 -18.53 -27.63
C GLU A 442 -10.93 -19.14 -28.81
N THR A 443 -12.26 -19.06 -28.85
CA THR A 443 -13.06 -19.62 -29.92
C THR A 443 -14.08 -18.63 -30.44
N LYS A 444 -14.20 -18.48 -31.75
CA LYS A 444 -15.26 -17.71 -32.40
C LYS A 444 -16.54 -18.56 -32.45
N VAL A 445 -17.48 -18.25 -31.55
CA VAL A 445 -18.79 -18.93 -31.49
C VAL A 445 -19.69 -18.47 -32.66
N SER A 446 -19.46 -17.27 -33.16
CA SER A 446 -20.10 -16.76 -34.37
C SER A 446 -19.14 -15.81 -35.12
N LYS A 447 -19.58 -15.29 -36.28
CA LYS A 447 -18.76 -14.30 -37.04
C LYS A 447 -18.37 -13.08 -36.22
N LYS A 448 -19.16 -12.74 -35.19
CA LYS A 448 -18.98 -11.53 -34.38
C LYS A 448 -18.66 -11.81 -32.91
N LEU A 449 -18.86 -13.03 -32.42
CA LEU A 449 -18.76 -13.36 -31.00
C LEU A 449 -17.60 -14.33 -30.75
N THR A 450 -16.71 -13.97 -29.84
CA THR A 450 -15.56 -14.76 -29.40
C THR A 450 -15.69 -15.07 -27.92
N LEU A 451 -15.63 -16.34 -27.55
CA LEU A 451 -15.55 -16.80 -26.16
C LEU A 451 -14.08 -17.04 -25.81
N ARG A 452 -13.70 -16.65 -24.58
CA ARG A 452 -12.36 -16.80 -24.03
C ARG A 452 -12.44 -17.48 -22.66
N LEU A 453 -11.63 -18.50 -22.49
CA LEU A 453 -11.51 -19.23 -21.23
C LEU A 453 -10.02 -19.34 -20.88
N GLY A 454 -9.69 -19.11 -19.65
CA GLY A 454 -8.33 -19.23 -19.14
C GLY A 454 -8.30 -20.00 -17.84
N ALA A 455 -7.23 -20.76 -17.65
CA ALA A 455 -6.89 -21.40 -16.39
C ALA A 455 -5.39 -21.27 -16.16
N ASN A 456 -5.01 -21.09 -14.92
CA ASN A 456 -3.63 -21.01 -14.53
C ASN A 456 -3.43 -21.73 -13.20
N THR A 457 -2.42 -22.58 -13.12
CA THR A 457 -2.02 -23.28 -11.91
C THR A 457 -0.60 -22.88 -11.56
N LEU A 458 -0.42 -22.24 -10.40
CA LEU A 458 0.88 -21.98 -9.81
C LEU A 458 1.16 -23.03 -8.74
N MET A 459 2.21 -23.80 -8.94
CA MET A 459 2.71 -24.81 -8.00
C MET A 459 4.05 -24.32 -7.42
N PRO A 460 4.12 -23.96 -6.15
CA PRO A 460 5.40 -23.74 -5.50
C PRO A 460 6.16 -25.07 -5.45
N LEU A 461 7.39 -25.08 -5.98
CA LEU A 461 8.25 -26.27 -5.96
C LEU A 461 9.02 -26.34 -4.65
N PHE A 462 9.61 -25.23 -4.24
CA PHE A 462 10.21 -25.06 -2.94
C PHE A 462 10.25 -23.57 -2.56
N GLY A 463 10.23 -23.33 -1.27
CA GLY A 463 10.51 -22.04 -0.67
C GLY A 463 11.29 -22.29 0.60
N PHE A 464 12.40 -21.60 0.77
CA PHE A 464 13.14 -21.56 2.00
C PHE A 464 13.61 -20.15 2.27
N GLY A 465 13.71 -19.83 3.53
CA GLY A 465 14.20 -18.54 3.98
C GLY A 465 14.69 -18.64 5.41
N ASN A 466 15.45 -17.68 5.81
CA ASN A 466 15.84 -17.46 7.19
C ASN A 466 15.69 -16.00 7.53
N ILE A 467 15.34 -15.75 8.77
CA ILE A 467 15.35 -14.44 9.39
C ILE A 467 16.22 -14.57 10.63
N GLU A 468 17.15 -13.66 10.79
CA GLU A 468 18.05 -13.55 11.93
C GLU A 468 17.77 -12.21 12.61
N PHE A 469 17.56 -12.27 13.92
CA PHE A 469 17.44 -11.11 14.78
C PHE A 469 18.64 -11.13 15.70
N SER A 470 19.40 -10.05 15.73
CA SER A 470 20.48 -9.83 16.68
C SER A 470 20.09 -8.65 17.54
N GLU A 471 20.20 -8.80 18.84
CA GLU A 471 19.90 -7.77 19.83
C GLU A 471 21.18 -7.52 20.62
N THR A 472 21.57 -6.27 20.67
CA THR A 472 22.69 -5.79 21.48
C THR A 472 22.14 -4.84 22.51
N ASP A 473 22.29 -5.19 23.78
CA ASP A 473 21.84 -4.41 24.92
C ASP A 473 23.07 -3.77 25.56
N GLU A 474 23.24 -2.48 25.38
CA GLU A 474 24.32 -1.73 26.01
C GLU A 474 23.78 -1.00 27.25
N PRO A 475 24.67 -0.59 28.20
CA PRO A 475 24.26 0.14 29.37
C PRO A 475 23.48 1.40 29.03
N ASN A 476 22.29 1.54 29.61
CA ASN A 476 21.46 2.73 29.44
C ASN A 476 22.10 3.94 30.12
N SER A 477 21.94 5.10 29.54
CA SER A 477 22.34 6.35 30.17
C SER A 477 21.11 7.18 30.55
N TYR A 478 21.15 7.72 31.74
CA TYR A 478 20.12 8.59 32.30
C TYR A 478 20.74 9.92 32.65
N TYR A 479 20.09 10.99 32.21
CA TYR A 479 20.40 12.35 32.58
C TYR A 479 19.15 13.02 33.13
N SER A 480 19.22 13.67 34.27
CA SER A 480 18.13 14.52 34.75
C SER A 480 18.68 15.82 35.33
N LYS A 481 17.85 16.86 35.22
CA LYS A 481 18.12 18.18 35.75
C LYS A 481 16.90 18.69 36.50
N VAL A 482 17.08 19.09 37.73
CA VAL A 482 16.01 19.71 38.52
C VAL A 482 15.72 21.10 37.97
N THR A 483 14.47 21.36 37.59
CA THR A 483 14.02 22.62 36.96
C THR A 483 13.30 23.52 37.94
N HIS A 484 12.64 22.97 38.94
CA HIS A 484 11.86 23.69 39.96
C HIS A 484 12.16 23.15 41.35
N GLY A 485 12.00 23.96 42.36
CA GLY A 485 12.19 23.59 43.74
C GLY A 485 13.53 24.05 44.35
N PRO A 486 13.78 23.68 45.62
CA PRO A 486 14.96 24.09 46.37
C PRO A 486 16.28 23.63 45.75
N ASP A 487 16.26 22.48 45.06
CA ASP A 487 17.43 21.87 44.41
C ASP A 487 17.54 22.27 42.93
N LYS A 488 16.92 23.38 42.51
CA LYS A 488 16.92 23.83 41.13
C LYS A 488 18.34 24.01 40.59
N GLY A 489 18.60 23.31 39.50
CA GLY A 489 19.89 23.31 38.83
C GLY A 489 20.75 22.10 39.13
N ASP A 490 20.35 21.26 40.07
CA ASP A 490 21.04 19.98 40.31
C ASP A 490 20.92 19.05 39.11
N ILE A 491 22.02 18.41 38.78
CA ILE A 491 22.15 17.50 37.67
C ILE A 491 22.50 16.12 38.23
N ASN A 492 21.76 15.11 37.75
CA ASN A 492 22.05 13.71 38.03
C ASN A 492 22.32 13.01 36.69
N GLU A 493 23.51 12.45 36.60
CA GLU A 493 23.93 11.61 35.46
C GLU A 493 24.22 10.21 35.98
N GLN A 494 23.59 9.24 35.41
CA GLN A 494 23.75 7.84 35.77
C GLN A 494 23.88 7.00 34.49
N THR A 495 24.82 6.07 34.53
CA THR A 495 24.93 5.02 33.52
C THR A 495 24.79 3.69 34.23
N ASP A 496 24.03 2.78 33.68
CA ASP A 496 23.87 1.45 34.26
C ASP A 496 25.20 0.69 34.20
N ASP A 497 25.59 0.06 35.32
CA ASP A 497 26.76 -0.80 35.38
C ASP A 497 26.50 -2.23 34.81
N LEU A 498 25.51 -2.36 33.92
CA LEU A 498 25.17 -3.65 33.33
C LEU A 498 26.17 -4.03 32.22
N PRO A 499 26.56 -5.29 32.14
CA PRO A 499 27.42 -5.75 31.05
C PRO A 499 26.62 -5.75 29.74
N THR A 500 27.27 -5.42 28.61
CA THR A 500 26.71 -5.58 27.28
C THR A 500 26.25 -7.02 27.07
N TYR A 501 24.99 -7.18 26.70
CA TYR A 501 24.38 -8.46 26.41
C TYR A 501 24.08 -8.58 24.91
N ASN A 502 24.47 -9.70 24.30
CA ASN A 502 24.19 -9.98 22.91
C ASN A 502 23.34 -11.25 22.79
N SER A 503 22.24 -11.18 22.09
CA SER A 503 21.42 -12.33 21.75
C SER A 503 21.21 -12.42 20.24
N SER A 504 21.07 -13.63 19.72
CA SER A 504 20.67 -13.83 18.32
C SER A 504 19.70 -14.99 18.19
N ASP A 505 18.62 -14.75 17.49
CA ASP A 505 17.58 -15.74 17.17
C ASP A 505 17.51 -15.96 15.67
N LYS A 506 17.53 -17.23 15.25
CA LYS A 506 17.37 -17.62 13.85
C LYS A 506 16.05 -18.37 13.66
N SER A 507 15.21 -17.87 12.77
CA SER A 507 13.99 -18.55 12.35
C SER A 507 14.09 -18.98 10.90
N SER A 508 13.73 -20.24 10.63
CA SER A 508 13.62 -20.74 9.26
C SER A 508 12.17 -20.73 8.79
N ILE A 509 11.95 -20.23 7.59
CA ILE A 509 10.63 -20.24 6.94
C ILE A 509 10.66 -21.30 5.85
N THR A 510 9.78 -22.29 5.96
CA THR A 510 9.54 -23.24 4.87
C THR A 510 8.10 -23.09 4.37
N SER A 511 7.92 -22.92 3.05
CA SER A 511 6.59 -22.83 2.48
C SER A 511 5.92 -24.20 2.37
N SER A 512 4.67 -24.31 2.79
CA SER A 512 3.83 -25.46 2.51
C SER A 512 3.30 -25.41 1.06
N ASN A 513 3.15 -26.57 0.42
CA ASN A 513 2.66 -26.71 -0.95
C ASN A 513 1.17 -26.30 -1.05
N ALA A 514 0.88 -25.05 -1.34
CA ALA A 514 -0.45 -24.58 -1.68
C ALA A 514 -0.52 -24.33 -3.20
N ASN A 515 -1.24 -25.18 -3.93
CA ASN A 515 -1.51 -24.93 -5.35
C ASN A 515 -2.49 -23.76 -5.47
N LEU A 516 -2.09 -22.72 -6.20
CA LEU A 516 -2.93 -21.57 -6.48
C LEU A 516 -3.50 -21.70 -7.89
N ASN A 517 -4.78 -21.99 -7.96
CA ASN A 517 -5.50 -22.07 -9.23
C ASN A 517 -6.27 -20.77 -9.46
N SER A 518 -6.23 -20.26 -10.68
CA SER A 518 -7.04 -19.11 -11.11
C SER A 518 -7.71 -19.43 -12.44
N TYR A 519 -8.95 -18.98 -12.59
CA TYR A 519 -9.75 -19.13 -13.79
C TYR A 519 -10.17 -17.76 -14.30
N SER A 520 -10.29 -17.62 -15.61
CA SER A 520 -10.74 -16.39 -16.26
C SER A 520 -11.71 -16.71 -17.38
N VAL A 521 -12.69 -15.83 -17.56
CA VAL A 521 -13.69 -15.93 -18.61
C VAL A 521 -13.89 -14.56 -19.24
N GLY A 522 -14.01 -14.49 -20.55
CA GLY A 522 -14.24 -13.26 -21.29
C GLY A 522 -15.04 -13.49 -22.57
N LEU A 523 -15.75 -12.46 -23.01
CA LEU A 523 -16.43 -12.41 -24.28
C LEU A 523 -15.89 -11.24 -25.09
N GLY A 524 -15.69 -11.44 -26.38
CA GLY A 524 -15.37 -10.37 -27.35
C GLY A 524 -16.48 -10.30 -28.40
N TRP A 525 -16.98 -9.08 -28.63
CA TRP A 525 -18.00 -8.84 -29.64
C TRP A 525 -17.48 -7.84 -30.69
N GLU A 526 -17.24 -8.33 -31.89
CA GLU A 526 -16.92 -7.52 -33.08
C GLU A 526 -18.23 -6.90 -33.62
N ILE A 527 -18.55 -5.67 -33.19
CA ILE A 527 -19.77 -4.98 -33.65
C ILE A 527 -19.67 -4.71 -35.14
N ASN A 528 -18.52 -4.18 -35.58
CA ASN A 528 -18.13 -4.03 -36.99
C ASN A 528 -16.59 -4.08 -37.11
N GLU A 529 -16.04 -3.88 -38.31
CA GLU A 529 -14.60 -3.93 -38.59
C GLU A 529 -13.76 -2.93 -37.78
N ASN A 530 -14.38 -1.85 -37.34
CA ASN A 530 -13.76 -0.74 -36.63
C ASN A 530 -14.09 -0.70 -35.14
N LEU A 531 -15.03 -1.52 -34.66
CA LEU A 531 -15.54 -1.42 -33.29
C LEU A 531 -15.62 -2.81 -32.64
N GLN A 532 -14.87 -2.97 -31.57
CA GLN A 532 -14.87 -4.18 -30.74
C GLN A 532 -15.26 -3.82 -29.31
N LEU A 533 -16.13 -4.64 -28.73
CA LEU A 533 -16.53 -4.62 -27.32
C LEU A 533 -16.04 -5.91 -26.66
N ASP A 534 -15.27 -5.79 -25.59
CA ASP A 534 -14.88 -6.92 -24.75
C ASP A 534 -15.61 -6.82 -23.40
N ILE A 535 -16.06 -7.99 -22.89
CA ILE A 535 -16.81 -8.11 -21.64
C ILE A 535 -16.09 -9.12 -20.74
N LEU A 536 -15.90 -8.74 -19.48
CA LEU A 536 -15.27 -9.57 -18.43
C LEU A 536 -16.16 -9.65 -17.19
N HIS A 537 -15.89 -10.65 -16.37
CA HIS A 537 -16.44 -10.76 -15.00
C HIS A 537 -17.98 -10.74 -14.92
N PHE A 538 -18.65 -11.34 -15.89
CA PHE A 538 -20.12 -11.49 -15.88
C PHE A 538 -20.58 -12.65 -14.95
N SER A 539 -20.07 -12.65 -13.71
CA SER A 539 -20.36 -13.71 -12.72
C SER A 539 -21.84 -13.76 -12.31
N ARG A 540 -22.56 -12.65 -12.45
CA ARG A 540 -24.01 -12.55 -12.24
C ARG A 540 -24.64 -12.00 -13.51
N LEU A 541 -25.27 -12.85 -14.28
CA LEU A 541 -25.90 -12.48 -15.57
C LEU A 541 -27.00 -11.44 -15.44
N THR A 542 -27.63 -11.34 -14.28
CA THR A 542 -28.73 -10.40 -14.00
C THR A 542 -28.26 -9.08 -13.35
N ASP A 543 -26.98 -8.98 -13.00
CA ASP A 543 -26.42 -7.81 -12.34
C ASP A 543 -25.31 -7.18 -13.20
N LEU A 544 -25.69 -6.19 -14.00
CA LEU A 544 -24.76 -5.47 -14.87
C LEU A 544 -23.66 -4.72 -14.11
N GLY A 545 -23.82 -4.48 -12.81
CA GLY A 545 -22.78 -3.89 -11.95
C GLY A 545 -21.55 -4.78 -11.78
N THR A 546 -21.67 -6.09 -12.06
CA THR A 546 -20.55 -7.04 -12.04
C THR A 546 -19.84 -7.19 -13.40
N TRP A 547 -20.34 -6.54 -14.44
CA TRP A 547 -19.81 -6.65 -15.79
C TRP A 547 -18.82 -5.53 -16.06
N TRP A 548 -17.75 -5.88 -16.72
CA TRP A 548 -16.72 -4.93 -17.14
C TRP A 548 -16.67 -4.88 -18.66
N PHE A 549 -16.66 -3.66 -19.18
CA PHE A 549 -16.71 -3.40 -20.61
C PHE A 549 -15.44 -2.65 -21.06
N SER A 550 -14.88 -3.05 -22.19
CA SER A 550 -13.81 -2.34 -22.89
C SER A 550 -14.20 -2.11 -24.33
N LEU A 551 -13.93 -0.92 -24.82
CA LEU A 551 -14.21 -0.53 -26.18
C LEU A 551 -12.90 -0.24 -26.92
N GLY A 552 -12.68 -0.90 -28.03
CA GLY A 552 -11.59 -0.63 -28.98
C GLY A 552 -12.14 -0.05 -30.26
N ILE A 553 -11.64 1.11 -30.69
CA ILE A 553 -12.05 1.79 -31.91
C ILE A 553 -10.84 1.92 -32.86
N LYS A 554 -11.01 1.50 -34.10
CA LYS A 554 -10.08 1.73 -35.21
C LYS A 554 -10.62 2.87 -36.07
N LEU A 555 -9.82 3.91 -36.24
CA LEU A 555 -10.12 5.08 -37.10
C LEU A 555 -9.30 5.03 -38.37
#